data_267b11cf9180d58cbf294f537fb65b78
#
_entry.id   267b11cf9180d58cbf294f537fb65b78
#
_cell.length_a   1.000
_cell.length_b   1.000
_cell.length_c   1.000
_cell.angle_alpha   90.00
_cell.angle_beta   90.00
_cell.angle_gamma   90.00
#
_symmetry.space_group_name_H-M   'P 1'
#
loop_
_entity.id
_entity.type
_entity.pdbx_description
1 polymer ?
#
loop_
_entity_poly.entity_id
_entity_poly.type
_entity_poly.pdbx_seq_one_letter_code
_entity_poly.pdbx_strand_id
1 'polypeptide(L)'
;MRTIKIPYYTSTLDLHMDDKNLKAVITAKTDEYQASKSETELVKDALANPIGTPRLRELAKGKNKVVLVTSDHTRAVPSKLTLPILLDEIRQGNPDADITILIATGLHRATTEAEQRRMFGDNIVDKEKS
;
A
#
# COMPACT_ATOMS: atom_id res chain seq x y z
N MET A 1 -24.66 0.86 -31.81
CA MET A 1 -23.88 1.86 -31.04
C MET A 1 -23.71 1.33 -29.63
N ARG A 2 -22.49 1.21 -29.12
CA ARG A 2 -22.16 0.70 -27.78
C ARG A 2 -21.63 1.85 -26.91
N THR A 3 -22.04 1.87 -25.67
CA THR A 3 -21.50 2.80 -24.68
C THR A 3 -20.45 2.09 -23.84
N ILE A 4 -19.23 2.67 -23.76
CA ILE A 4 -18.12 2.17 -22.98
C ILE A 4 -17.83 3.20 -21.89
N LYS A 5 -17.79 2.75 -20.62
CA LYS A 5 -17.42 3.62 -19.50
C LYS A 5 -15.90 3.69 -19.37
N ILE A 6 -15.35 4.89 -19.52
CA ILE A 6 -13.93 5.17 -19.37
C ILE A 6 -13.70 5.80 -18.00
N PRO A 7 -12.80 5.25 -17.15
CA PRO A 7 -12.45 5.87 -15.88
C PRO A 7 -11.92 7.29 -16.08
N TYR A 8 -12.43 8.23 -15.28
CA TYR A 8 -12.00 9.63 -15.30
C TYR A 8 -11.94 10.15 -13.86
N TYR A 9 -10.74 10.20 -13.29
CA TYR A 9 -10.47 10.59 -11.90
C TYR A 9 -11.35 9.78 -10.91
N THR A 10 -12.34 10.40 -10.27
CA THR A 10 -13.28 9.74 -9.33
C THR A 10 -14.62 9.38 -9.97
N SER A 11 -14.76 9.56 -11.29
CA SER A 11 -15.98 9.33 -12.05
C SER A 11 -15.71 8.50 -13.30
N THR A 12 -16.68 8.39 -14.17
CA THR A 12 -16.54 7.78 -15.50
C THR A 12 -17.08 8.70 -16.57
N LEU A 13 -16.49 8.63 -17.78
CA LEU A 13 -17.01 9.24 -19.00
C LEU A 13 -17.59 8.16 -19.89
N ASP A 14 -18.72 8.44 -20.52
CA ASP A 14 -19.36 7.55 -21.48
C ASP A 14 -18.81 7.82 -22.90
N LEU A 15 -18.13 6.83 -23.47
CA LEU A 15 -17.73 6.82 -24.86
C LEU A 15 -18.77 6.08 -25.70
N HIS A 16 -19.42 6.77 -26.63
CA HIS A 16 -20.35 6.17 -27.57
C HIS A 16 -19.64 5.85 -28.89
N MET A 17 -19.65 4.56 -29.27
CA MET A 17 -18.96 4.08 -30.46
C MET A 17 -19.85 3.14 -31.29
N ASP A 18 -19.81 3.28 -32.61
CA ASP A 18 -20.46 2.34 -33.52
C ASP A 18 -19.78 0.96 -33.43
N ASP A 19 -20.59 -0.11 -33.36
CA ASP A 19 -20.07 -1.48 -33.24
C ASP A 19 -19.15 -1.85 -34.42
N LYS A 20 -19.38 -1.30 -35.63
CA LYS A 20 -18.52 -1.49 -36.82
C LYS A 20 -17.09 -0.92 -36.63
N ASN A 21 -16.92 0.07 -35.74
CA ASN A 21 -15.65 0.73 -35.45
C ASN A 21 -14.98 0.17 -34.18
N LEU A 22 -15.67 -0.70 -33.43
CA LEU A 22 -15.19 -1.28 -32.18
C LEU A 22 -14.77 -2.73 -32.39
N LYS A 23 -13.45 -2.97 -32.45
CA LYS A 23 -12.91 -4.32 -32.60
C LYS A 23 -12.95 -5.11 -31.30
N ALA A 24 -12.58 -4.50 -30.20
CA ALA A 24 -12.56 -5.12 -28.86
C ALA A 24 -12.50 -4.07 -27.75
N VAL A 25 -12.98 -4.42 -26.57
CA VAL A 25 -12.69 -3.73 -25.31
C VAL A 25 -11.75 -4.64 -24.54
N ILE A 26 -10.52 -4.17 -24.30
CA ILE A 26 -9.51 -4.94 -23.60
C ILE A 26 -9.58 -4.58 -22.12
N THR A 27 -9.83 -5.58 -21.28
CA THR A 27 -9.84 -5.48 -19.81
C THR A 27 -8.69 -6.28 -19.21
N ALA A 28 -8.21 -5.87 -18.05
CA ALA A 28 -7.18 -6.61 -17.34
C ALA A 28 -7.77 -7.91 -16.75
N LYS A 29 -7.05 -9.04 -16.87
CA LYS A 29 -7.44 -10.30 -16.22
C LYS A 29 -7.41 -10.23 -14.70
N THR A 30 -6.72 -9.23 -14.15
CA THR A 30 -6.71 -8.96 -12.70
C THR A 30 -8.08 -8.63 -12.16
N ASP A 31 -8.99 -8.10 -12.99
CA ASP A 31 -10.37 -7.78 -12.60
C ASP A 31 -11.21 -9.05 -12.33
N GLU A 32 -10.77 -10.19 -12.84
CA GLU A 32 -11.39 -11.51 -12.63
C GLU A 32 -10.82 -12.22 -11.39
N TYR A 33 -9.68 -11.74 -10.87
CA TYR A 33 -9.03 -12.35 -9.72
C TYR A 33 -9.80 -12.08 -8.43
N GLN A 34 -10.15 -13.16 -7.74
CA GLN A 34 -10.75 -13.10 -6.40
C GLN A 34 -9.77 -13.69 -5.39
N ALA A 35 -9.35 -12.87 -4.44
CA ALA A 35 -8.49 -13.32 -3.36
C ALA A 35 -9.26 -14.31 -2.47
N SER A 36 -8.60 -15.41 -2.09
CA SER A 36 -9.18 -16.43 -1.19
C SER A 36 -9.22 -16.00 0.28
N LYS A 37 -8.54 -14.89 0.61
CA LYS A 37 -8.38 -14.34 1.97
C LYS A 37 -8.56 -12.84 1.96
N SER A 38 -8.84 -12.28 3.14
CA SER A 38 -8.87 -10.82 3.31
C SER A 38 -7.47 -10.20 3.11
N GLU A 39 -7.44 -8.91 2.76
CA GLU A 39 -6.19 -8.15 2.59
C GLU A 39 -5.28 -8.26 3.82
N THR A 40 -5.85 -8.16 5.02
CA THR A 40 -5.11 -8.30 6.30
C THR A 40 -4.49 -9.69 6.45
N GLU A 41 -5.24 -10.75 6.12
CA GLU A 41 -4.73 -12.13 6.19
C GLU A 41 -3.62 -12.37 5.19
N LEU A 42 -3.74 -11.83 3.98
CA LEU A 42 -2.69 -11.95 2.96
C LEU A 42 -1.37 -11.30 3.43
N VAL A 43 -1.43 -10.12 4.03
CA VAL A 43 -0.23 -9.45 4.57
C VAL A 43 0.37 -10.24 5.74
N LYS A 44 -0.46 -10.71 6.68
CA LYS A 44 -0.01 -11.53 7.81
C LYS A 44 0.63 -12.84 7.36
N ASP A 45 0.04 -13.50 6.38
CA ASP A 45 0.59 -14.74 5.82
C ASP A 45 1.96 -14.51 5.14
N ALA A 46 2.09 -13.42 4.39
CA ALA A 46 3.37 -13.07 3.77
C ALA A 46 4.46 -12.81 4.81
N LEU A 47 4.13 -12.14 5.92
CA LEU A 47 5.06 -11.91 7.03
C LEU A 47 5.38 -13.18 7.82
N ALA A 48 4.42 -14.11 7.91
CA ALA A 48 4.64 -15.40 8.57
C ALA A 48 5.52 -16.34 7.74
N ASN A 49 5.49 -16.20 6.42
CA ASN A 49 6.20 -17.08 5.46
C ASN A 49 7.08 -16.26 4.51
N PRO A 50 8.10 -15.55 5.00
CA PRO A 50 8.98 -14.75 4.16
C PRO A 50 9.81 -15.64 3.21
N ILE A 51 10.15 -15.09 2.03
CA ILE A 51 10.94 -15.80 1.01
C ILE A 51 12.43 -15.50 1.20
N GLY A 52 13.23 -16.53 1.51
CA GLY A 52 14.69 -16.42 1.58
C GLY A 52 15.27 -15.56 2.71
N THR A 53 14.46 -15.24 3.75
CA THR A 53 14.87 -14.42 4.88
C THR A 53 14.17 -14.89 6.17
N PRO A 54 14.71 -14.64 7.37
CA PRO A 54 13.98 -14.79 8.62
C PRO A 54 12.77 -13.86 8.69
N ARG A 55 11.85 -14.15 9.62
CA ARG A 55 10.69 -13.27 9.87
C ARG A 55 11.12 -11.88 10.30
N LEU A 56 10.32 -10.88 9.99
CA LEU A 56 10.61 -9.48 10.31
C LEU A 56 10.83 -9.27 11.81
N ARG A 57 10.04 -9.92 12.69
CA ARG A 57 10.23 -9.89 14.15
C ARG A 57 11.60 -10.40 14.58
N GLU A 58 12.17 -11.37 13.88
CA GLU A 58 13.49 -11.91 14.18
C GLU A 58 14.59 -10.98 13.71
N LEU A 59 14.41 -10.36 12.54
CA LEU A 59 15.33 -9.36 12.03
C LEU A 59 15.36 -8.08 12.88
N ALA A 60 14.27 -7.75 13.55
CA ALA A 60 14.16 -6.58 14.43
C ALA A 60 14.87 -6.76 15.77
N LYS A 61 15.14 -8.00 16.22
CA LYS A 61 15.79 -8.28 17.51
C LYS A 61 17.14 -7.57 17.63
N GLY A 62 17.32 -6.83 18.72
CA GLY A 62 18.57 -6.12 19.03
C GLY A 62 18.90 -4.94 18.10
N LYS A 63 17.95 -4.47 17.30
CA LYS A 63 18.13 -3.30 16.44
C LYS A 63 17.66 -2.05 17.16
N ASN A 64 18.57 -1.15 17.51
CA ASN A 64 18.22 0.11 18.18
C ASN A 64 17.40 1.03 17.30
N LYS A 65 17.67 1.05 15.98
CA LYS A 65 16.98 1.89 15.00
C LYS A 65 16.47 1.05 13.85
N VAL A 66 15.22 1.29 13.45
CA VAL A 66 14.58 0.66 12.32
C VAL A 66 14.02 1.74 11.41
N VAL A 67 14.32 1.68 10.11
CA VAL A 67 13.75 2.59 9.12
C VAL A 67 12.83 1.81 8.20
N LEU A 68 11.56 2.23 8.14
CA LEU A 68 10.57 1.73 7.19
C LEU A 68 10.49 2.70 6.01
N VAL A 69 10.88 2.24 4.83
CA VAL A 69 10.77 3.05 3.60
C VAL A 69 9.41 2.83 2.98
N THR A 70 8.66 3.90 2.72
CA THR A 70 7.36 3.86 2.05
C THR A 70 7.30 4.83 0.88
N SER A 71 6.34 4.62 -0.01
CA SER A 71 6.06 5.54 -1.11
C SER A 71 5.36 6.81 -0.62
N ASP A 72 5.41 7.86 -1.41
CA ASP A 72 4.73 9.12 -1.16
C ASP A 72 3.23 9.09 -1.56
N HIS A 73 2.56 10.22 -1.39
CA HIS A 73 1.14 10.43 -1.66
C HIS A 73 0.70 10.21 -3.12
N THR A 74 1.64 10.12 -4.06
CA THR A 74 1.34 9.91 -5.49
C THR A 74 1.15 8.44 -5.87
N ARG A 75 1.47 7.51 -4.96
CA ARG A 75 1.42 6.06 -5.21
C ARG A 75 0.23 5.41 -4.53
N ALA A 76 -0.45 4.52 -5.26
CA ALA A 76 -1.56 3.72 -4.74
C ALA A 76 -1.04 2.52 -3.92
N VAL A 77 -0.34 2.79 -2.82
CA VAL A 77 0.16 1.76 -1.90
C VAL A 77 -0.78 1.69 -0.69
N PRO A 78 -1.26 0.50 -0.27
CA PRO A 78 -2.17 0.35 0.86
C PRO A 78 -1.45 0.49 2.22
N SER A 79 -0.70 1.59 2.41
CA SER A 79 0.12 1.81 3.61
C SER A 79 -0.71 1.83 4.89
N LYS A 80 -1.95 2.33 4.83
CA LYS A 80 -2.87 2.33 5.97
C LYS A 80 -3.22 0.92 6.47
N LEU A 81 -3.16 -0.07 5.57
CA LEU A 81 -3.35 -1.48 5.90
C LEU A 81 -2.03 -2.14 6.34
N THR A 82 -0.96 -1.92 5.58
CA THR A 82 0.28 -2.68 5.75
C THR A 82 1.13 -2.18 6.91
N LEU A 83 1.25 -0.86 7.11
CA LEU A 83 2.12 -0.29 8.16
C LEU A 83 1.75 -0.74 9.58
N PRO A 84 0.48 -0.75 10.02
CA PRO A 84 0.14 -1.24 11.35
C PRO A 84 0.60 -2.68 11.58
N ILE A 85 0.47 -3.55 10.57
CA ILE A 85 0.84 -4.96 10.65
C ILE A 85 2.36 -5.12 10.70
N LEU A 86 3.10 -4.34 9.90
CA LEU A 86 4.57 -4.32 9.92
C LEU A 86 5.12 -3.80 11.25
N LEU A 87 4.56 -2.71 11.77
CA LEU A 87 4.94 -2.14 13.05
C LEU A 87 4.71 -3.13 14.20
N ASP A 88 3.55 -3.80 14.21
CA ASP A 88 3.25 -4.85 15.21
C ASP A 88 4.26 -6.00 15.13
N GLU A 89 4.59 -6.49 13.95
CA GLU A 89 5.59 -7.55 13.77
C GLU A 89 6.98 -7.12 14.25
N ILE A 90 7.39 -5.87 14.02
CA ILE A 90 8.65 -5.32 14.53
C ILE A 90 8.61 -5.24 16.05
N ARG A 91 7.54 -4.68 16.63
CA ARG A 91 7.38 -4.52 18.08
C ARG A 91 7.32 -5.85 18.83
N GLN A 92 6.78 -6.91 18.22
CA GLN A 92 6.85 -8.26 18.78
C GLN A 92 8.29 -8.81 18.89
N GLY A 93 9.17 -8.43 18.00
CA GLY A 93 10.59 -8.79 18.06
C GLY A 93 11.44 -7.84 18.88
N ASN A 94 11.06 -6.57 18.93
CA ASN A 94 11.80 -5.50 19.60
C ASN A 94 10.85 -4.36 20.01
N PRO A 95 10.27 -4.41 21.21
CA PRO A 95 9.33 -3.40 21.71
C PRO A 95 9.90 -1.98 21.77
N ASP A 96 11.20 -1.85 22.03
CA ASP A 96 11.88 -0.58 22.31
C ASP A 96 12.60 0.01 21.08
N ALA A 97 12.41 -0.58 19.88
CA ALA A 97 13.05 -0.07 18.67
C ALA A 97 12.62 1.38 18.37
N ASP A 98 13.58 2.27 18.10
CA ASP A 98 13.32 3.60 17.55
C ASP A 98 12.99 3.45 16.07
N ILE A 99 11.70 3.62 15.71
CA ILE A 99 11.21 3.41 14.35
C ILE A 99 11.02 4.75 13.67
N THR A 100 11.56 4.89 12.47
CA THR A 100 11.36 6.04 11.59
C THR A 100 10.71 5.59 10.29
N ILE A 101 9.66 6.25 9.86
CA ILE A 101 9.01 6.04 8.55
C ILE A 101 9.63 7.04 7.57
N LEU A 102 10.41 6.55 6.62
CA LEU A 102 11.01 7.37 5.56
C LEU A 102 10.13 7.36 4.32
N ILE A 103 9.60 8.53 3.98
CA ILE A 103 8.78 8.70 2.77
C ILE A 103 9.68 8.99 1.57
N ALA A 104 9.72 8.06 0.62
CA ALA A 104 10.54 8.16 -0.60
C ALA A 104 9.84 9.06 -1.63
N THR A 105 10.07 10.35 -1.57
CA THR A 105 9.44 11.35 -2.45
C THR A 105 10.08 11.45 -3.84
N GLY A 106 11.33 11.02 -3.98
CA GLY A 106 12.10 11.21 -5.22
C GLY A 106 12.19 12.69 -5.59
N LEU A 107 11.71 13.05 -6.78
CA LEU A 107 11.65 14.44 -7.26
C LEU A 107 10.36 15.18 -6.88
N HIS A 108 9.43 14.51 -6.18
CA HIS A 108 8.20 15.13 -5.74
C HIS A 108 8.45 16.07 -4.55
N ARG A 109 7.52 16.99 -4.31
CA ARG A 109 7.51 17.77 -3.08
C ARG A 109 7.37 16.87 -1.85
N ALA A 110 7.74 17.39 -0.71
CA ALA A 110 7.49 16.72 0.56
C ALA A 110 5.99 16.39 0.75
N THR A 111 5.72 15.25 1.35
CA THR A 111 4.37 14.84 1.74
C THR A 111 3.93 15.64 2.96
N THR A 112 2.78 16.28 2.89
CA THR A 112 2.24 17.07 4.00
C THR A 112 1.73 16.16 5.12
N GLU A 113 1.62 16.69 6.36
CA GLU A 113 1.07 15.94 7.49
C GLU A 113 -0.35 15.41 7.22
N ALA A 114 -1.21 16.23 6.58
CA ALA A 114 -2.55 15.79 6.20
C ALA A 114 -2.55 14.60 5.22
N GLU A 115 -1.57 14.56 4.31
CA GLU A 115 -1.37 13.43 3.41
C GLU A 115 -0.83 12.21 4.14
N GLN A 116 0.11 12.39 5.08
CA GLN A 116 0.62 11.31 5.93
C GLN A 116 -0.51 10.67 6.74
N ARG A 117 -1.37 11.49 7.39
CA ARG A 117 -2.55 11.00 8.13
C ARG A 117 -3.52 10.21 7.24
N ARG A 118 -3.74 10.66 6.02
CA ARG A 118 -4.57 9.94 5.04
C ARG A 118 -3.93 8.61 4.63
N MET A 119 -2.60 8.57 4.43
CA MET A 119 -1.86 7.41 3.97
C MET A 119 -1.62 6.36 5.06
N PHE A 120 -1.30 6.79 6.28
CA PHE A 120 -0.85 5.93 7.37
C PHE A 120 -1.90 5.77 8.48
N GLY A 121 -2.76 6.76 8.65
CA GLY A 121 -3.69 6.90 9.78
C GLY A 121 -3.08 7.70 10.94
N ASP A 122 -3.95 8.34 11.71
CA ASP A 122 -3.58 9.26 12.81
C ASP A 122 -2.70 8.57 13.85
N ASN A 123 -3.07 7.36 14.25
CA ASN A 123 -2.33 6.59 15.27
C ASN A 123 -0.85 6.36 14.93
N ILE A 124 -0.51 6.23 13.66
CA ILE A 124 0.88 6.03 13.23
C ILE A 124 1.61 7.37 13.22
N VAL A 125 1.00 8.40 12.63
CA VAL A 125 1.60 9.74 12.56
C VAL A 125 1.87 10.32 13.96
N ASP A 126 1.00 10.04 14.93
CA ASP A 126 1.15 10.54 16.30
C ASP A 126 2.19 9.76 17.13
N LYS A 127 2.53 8.52 16.75
CA LYS A 127 3.41 7.64 17.54
C LYS A 127 4.78 7.44 16.94
N GLU A 128 4.89 7.39 15.64
CA GLU A 128 6.13 7.08 14.96
C GLU A 128 6.71 8.33 14.30
N LYS A 129 8.04 8.38 14.19
CA LYS A 129 8.72 9.48 13.47
C LYS A 129 8.53 9.33 11.96
N SER A 130 8.20 10.42 11.27
CA SER A 130 8.05 10.46 9.82
C SER A 130 8.56 11.77 9.20
#